data_6a6a693191a13f0865e154473dbc919e
#
_entry.id   6a6a693191a13f0865e154473dbc919e
#
_cell.length_a   1.000
_cell.length_b   1.000
_cell.length_c   1.000
_cell.angle_alpha   90.00
_cell.angle_beta   90.00
_cell.angle_gamma   90.00
#
_symmetry.space_group_name_H-M   'P 1'
#
loop_
_entity.id
_entity.type
_entity.pdbx_description
1 polymer ?
#
loop_
_entity_poly.entity_id
_entity_poly.type
_entity_poly.pdbx_seq_one_letter_code
_entity_poly.pdbx_strand_id
1 'polypeptide(L)'
;MYKVQISGTGLYTPKEKISNEELVQSFNKYVDEFNEINSEDIKNGKTQPLEKSSAEFIEKASGVKSRYVQNKTGILDTSFMRPKLRERSEEELSNLAEMGVIAAKDAIKNSNIDVDDIDAVIVACSNLERAYPAIAIEIQNALGIKGFAFDMNVACSSATFGIQTIFDMVKSGSIKSAIMINPEICTGHLNFRDRDCHFIFGDVATAVILERLNEENIKENSYEIIGTRLLTKFSNNIRTVSYTHLRAHETTV
;
A
#
# COMPACT_ATOMS: atom_id res chain seq x y z
N MET A 1 15.15 -30.12 -4.36
CA MET A 1 14.48 -28.82 -4.23
C MET A 1 13.10 -29.06 -3.67
N TYR A 2 12.68 -28.25 -2.73
CA TYR A 2 11.37 -28.39 -2.11
C TYR A 2 10.27 -27.79 -2.99
N LYS A 3 9.07 -28.33 -2.89
CA LYS A 3 7.86 -27.72 -3.43
C LYS A 3 7.39 -26.62 -2.49
N VAL A 4 6.78 -25.57 -3.04
CA VAL A 4 6.35 -24.39 -2.30
C VAL A 4 4.87 -24.14 -2.57
N GLN A 5 4.12 -23.81 -1.53
CA GLN A 5 2.70 -23.45 -1.64
C GLN A 5 2.41 -22.10 -0.98
N ILE A 6 1.35 -21.48 -1.45
CA ILE A 6 0.61 -20.45 -0.71
C ILE A 6 -0.42 -21.20 0.13
N SER A 7 -0.33 -21.10 1.45
CA SER A 7 -1.20 -21.83 2.39
C SER A 7 -2.21 -20.96 3.11
N GLY A 8 -2.01 -19.65 3.10
CA GLY A 8 -2.94 -18.72 3.73
C GLY A 8 -2.79 -17.31 3.18
N THR A 9 -3.90 -16.58 3.15
CA THR A 9 -3.96 -15.17 2.78
C THR A 9 -4.74 -14.40 3.81
N GLY A 10 -4.41 -13.14 3.99
CA GLY A 10 -5.10 -12.24 4.91
C GLY A 10 -5.29 -10.85 4.33
N LEU A 11 -6.31 -10.16 4.80
CA LEU A 11 -6.71 -8.86 4.31
C LEU A 11 -7.08 -7.92 5.46
N TYR A 12 -6.65 -6.68 5.35
CA TYR A 12 -7.18 -5.55 6.11
C TYR A 12 -7.61 -4.44 5.16
N THR A 13 -8.83 -3.98 5.29
CA THR A 13 -9.32 -2.75 4.64
C THR A 13 -9.68 -1.72 5.70
N PRO A 14 -9.31 -0.43 5.51
CA PRO A 14 -9.78 0.63 6.39
C PRO A 14 -11.30 0.66 6.50
N LYS A 15 -11.81 1.21 7.60
CA LYS A 15 -13.25 1.34 7.84
C LYS A 15 -13.91 2.41 6.98
N GLU A 16 -13.15 3.45 6.62
CA GLU A 16 -13.66 4.58 5.85
C GLU A 16 -13.56 4.31 4.35
N LYS A 17 -14.53 4.80 3.61
CA LYS A 17 -14.64 4.67 2.16
C LYS A 17 -15.08 5.98 1.54
N ILE A 18 -14.48 6.34 0.41
CA ILE A 18 -14.83 7.53 -0.38
C ILE A 18 -15.39 7.06 -1.72
N SER A 19 -16.59 7.51 -2.09
CA SER A 19 -17.15 7.32 -3.43
C SER A 19 -16.58 8.33 -4.43
N ASN A 20 -16.82 8.10 -5.72
CA ASN A 20 -16.42 9.08 -6.74
C ASN A 20 -17.18 10.39 -6.57
N GLU A 21 -18.46 10.34 -6.21
CA GLU A 21 -19.31 11.52 -6.01
C GLU A 21 -18.78 12.40 -4.87
N GLU A 22 -18.44 11.79 -3.73
CA GLU A 22 -17.89 12.50 -2.57
C GLU A 22 -16.54 13.14 -2.91
N LEU A 23 -15.68 12.39 -3.62
CA LEU A 23 -14.37 12.88 -4.02
C LEU A 23 -14.46 14.04 -5.00
N VAL A 24 -15.34 13.92 -6.01
CA VAL A 24 -15.59 14.97 -7.01
C VAL A 24 -16.20 16.22 -6.39
N GLN A 25 -17.13 16.05 -5.45
CA GLN A 25 -17.72 17.17 -4.74
C GLN A 25 -16.64 17.99 -4.01
N SER A 26 -15.75 17.33 -3.27
CA SER A 26 -14.62 17.99 -2.59
C SER A 26 -13.66 18.64 -3.58
N PHE A 27 -13.25 17.89 -4.62
CA PHE A 27 -12.33 18.39 -5.63
C PHE A 27 -12.89 19.60 -6.37
N ASN A 28 -14.14 19.57 -6.82
CA ASN A 28 -14.76 20.66 -7.55
C ASN A 28 -14.95 21.92 -6.69
N LYS A 29 -15.21 21.74 -5.39
CA LYS A 29 -15.21 22.86 -4.43
C LYS A 29 -13.83 23.49 -4.34
N TYR A 30 -12.75 22.71 -4.24
CA TYR A 30 -11.38 23.21 -4.28
C TYR A 30 -11.08 23.96 -5.58
N VAL A 31 -11.53 23.44 -6.74
CA VAL A 31 -11.38 24.12 -8.04
C VAL A 31 -12.07 25.48 -8.07
N ASP A 32 -13.30 25.57 -7.55
CA ASP A 32 -14.05 26.84 -7.48
C ASP A 32 -13.32 27.84 -6.58
N GLU A 33 -12.91 27.42 -5.38
CA GLU A 33 -12.14 28.25 -4.44
C GLU A 33 -10.81 28.73 -5.06
N PHE A 34 -10.07 27.85 -5.73
CA PHE A 34 -8.81 28.20 -6.39
C PHE A 34 -9.01 29.22 -7.51
N ASN A 35 -10.00 29.00 -8.40
CA ASN A 35 -10.25 29.89 -9.53
C ASN A 35 -10.78 31.25 -9.10
N GLU A 36 -11.56 31.33 -8.02
CA GLU A 36 -12.03 32.59 -7.44
C GLU A 36 -10.87 33.41 -6.86
N ILE A 37 -10.03 32.77 -6.01
CA ILE A 37 -8.87 33.42 -5.39
C ILE A 37 -7.88 33.92 -6.43
N ASN A 38 -7.65 33.18 -7.50
CA ASN A 38 -6.69 33.51 -8.55
C ASN A 38 -7.33 34.22 -9.76
N SER A 39 -8.56 34.75 -9.64
CA SER A 39 -9.32 35.25 -10.78
C SER A 39 -8.62 36.38 -11.55
N GLU A 40 -7.87 37.26 -10.88
CA GLU A 40 -7.10 38.32 -11.53
C GLU A 40 -5.89 37.78 -12.30
N ASP A 41 -5.15 36.86 -11.72
CA ASP A 41 -4.00 36.25 -12.36
C ASP A 41 -4.41 35.34 -13.54
N ILE A 42 -5.56 34.71 -13.45
CA ILE A 42 -6.17 33.96 -14.55
C ILE A 42 -6.53 34.89 -15.70
N LYS A 43 -7.20 36.04 -15.42
CA LYS A 43 -7.54 37.04 -16.44
C LYS A 43 -6.32 37.64 -17.12
N ASN A 44 -5.23 37.75 -16.40
CA ASN A 44 -3.96 38.30 -16.88
C ASN A 44 -3.06 37.22 -17.57
N GLY A 45 -3.51 35.97 -17.66
CA GLY A 45 -2.76 34.85 -18.25
C GLY A 45 -1.56 34.38 -17.47
N LYS A 46 -1.42 34.78 -16.20
CA LYS A 46 -0.31 34.38 -15.31
C LYS A 46 -0.54 33.01 -14.70
N THR A 47 -1.79 32.62 -14.49
CA THR A 47 -2.21 31.32 -13.92
C THR A 47 -3.25 30.69 -14.81
N GLN A 48 -3.18 29.38 -15.01
CA GLN A 48 -4.23 28.63 -15.74
C GLN A 48 -5.36 28.29 -14.77
N PRO A 49 -6.64 28.41 -15.21
CA PRO A 49 -7.75 27.95 -14.38
C PRO A 49 -7.71 26.42 -14.23
N LEU A 50 -8.09 25.94 -13.06
CA LEU A 50 -8.29 24.51 -12.84
C LEU A 50 -9.63 24.05 -13.43
N GLU A 51 -9.64 22.84 -13.97
CA GLU A 51 -10.82 22.19 -14.53
C GLU A 51 -11.49 21.27 -13.52
N LYS A 52 -12.83 21.25 -13.52
CA LYS A 52 -13.61 20.33 -12.70
C LYS A 52 -13.47 18.89 -13.15
N SER A 53 -13.71 17.95 -12.23
CA SER A 53 -13.80 16.52 -12.48
C SER A 53 -15.24 16.04 -12.43
N SER A 54 -15.48 14.79 -12.84
CA SER A 54 -16.78 14.12 -12.69
C SER A 54 -16.62 12.64 -12.33
N ALA A 55 -17.64 12.06 -11.71
CA ALA A 55 -17.65 10.64 -11.37
C ALA A 55 -17.55 9.76 -12.64
N GLU A 56 -18.19 10.18 -13.73
CA GLU A 56 -18.14 9.50 -15.03
C GLU A 56 -16.73 9.52 -15.63
N PHE A 57 -16.02 10.67 -15.50
CA PHE A 57 -14.62 10.76 -15.92
C PHE A 57 -13.76 9.77 -15.16
N ILE A 58 -13.88 9.71 -13.83
CA ILE A 58 -13.12 8.79 -12.99
C ILE A 58 -13.40 7.33 -13.36
N GLU A 59 -14.68 6.96 -13.48
CA GLU A 59 -15.07 5.59 -13.80
C GLU A 59 -14.60 5.19 -15.22
N LYS A 60 -14.71 6.08 -16.19
CA LYS A 60 -14.22 5.85 -17.57
C LYS A 60 -12.70 5.72 -17.62
N ALA A 61 -11.97 6.54 -16.86
CA ALA A 61 -10.51 6.56 -16.89
C ALA A 61 -9.89 5.36 -16.12
N SER A 62 -10.52 4.87 -15.06
CA SER A 62 -9.92 3.90 -14.14
C SER A 62 -10.74 2.66 -13.84
N GLY A 63 -12.05 2.68 -14.06
CA GLY A 63 -12.99 1.66 -13.58
C GLY A 63 -13.27 1.73 -12.08
N VAL A 64 -12.63 2.65 -11.35
CA VAL A 64 -12.77 2.79 -9.89
C VAL A 64 -14.08 3.51 -9.55
N LYS A 65 -14.90 2.91 -8.67
CA LYS A 65 -16.16 3.50 -8.18
C LYS A 65 -16.01 4.08 -6.77
N SER A 66 -15.08 3.54 -6.00
CA SER A 66 -14.82 3.98 -4.62
C SER A 66 -13.47 3.45 -4.15
N ARG A 67 -12.93 4.00 -3.06
CA ARG A 67 -11.68 3.55 -2.44
C ARG A 67 -11.79 3.54 -0.93
N TYR A 68 -11.16 2.55 -0.30
CA TYR A 68 -10.96 2.53 1.14
C TYR A 68 -9.82 3.46 1.51
N VAL A 69 -9.94 4.19 2.61
CA VAL A 69 -8.95 5.18 3.05
C VAL A 69 -8.82 5.18 4.57
N GLN A 70 -7.62 5.46 5.07
CA GLN A 70 -7.37 5.57 6.51
C GLN A 70 -8.01 6.79 7.15
N ASN A 71 -8.13 7.88 6.40
CA ASN A 71 -8.76 9.10 6.89
C ASN A 71 -9.48 9.84 5.76
N LYS A 72 -10.80 9.74 5.77
CA LYS A 72 -11.69 10.38 4.80
C LYS A 72 -11.81 11.89 5.01
N THR A 73 -11.94 12.31 6.26
CA THR A 73 -12.17 13.72 6.61
C THR A 73 -11.07 14.64 6.13
N GLY A 74 -9.80 14.25 6.29
CA GLY A 74 -8.67 15.05 5.83
C GLY A 74 -8.58 15.14 4.31
N ILE A 75 -8.91 14.03 3.61
CA ILE A 75 -8.92 13.99 2.14
C ILE A 75 -10.01 14.91 1.56
N LEU A 76 -11.20 14.92 2.16
CA LEU A 76 -12.33 15.71 1.67
C LEU A 76 -12.35 17.17 2.16
N ASP A 77 -11.45 17.55 3.05
CA ASP A 77 -11.27 18.94 3.52
C ASP A 77 -10.48 19.73 2.47
N THR A 78 -11.14 20.68 1.76
CA THR A 78 -10.52 21.46 0.66
C THR A 78 -9.30 22.26 1.10
N SER A 79 -9.21 22.62 2.38
CA SER A 79 -8.06 23.34 2.94
C SER A 79 -6.84 22.43 3.11
N PHE A 80 -7.03 21.10 3.22
CA PHE A 80 -5.98 20.13 3.54
C PHE A 80 -5.72 19.14 2.40
N MET A 81 -6.75 18.43 1.95
CA MET A 81 -6.76 17.48 0.84
C MET A 81 -5.67 16.40 0.92
N ARG A 82 -5.52 15.81 2.08
CA ARG A 82 -4.66 14.64 2.36
C ARG A 82 -5.14 13.93 3.62
N PRO A 83 -4.80 12.66 3.84
CA PRO A 83 -5.20 11.99 5.07
C PRO A 83 -4.53 12.64 6.29
N LYS A 84 -5.33 12.86 7.34
CA LYS A 84 -4.84 13.28 8.67
C LYS A 84 -4.55 12.00 9.47
N LEU A 85 -3.37 11.42 9.25
CA LEU A 85 -2.96 10.24 10.00
C LEU A 85 -2.59 10.63 11.44
N ARG A 86 -2.89 9.74 12.38
CA ARG A 86 -2.51 9.94 13.78
C ARG A 86 -1.00 9.83 13.92
N GLU A 87 -0.39 10.78 14.58
CA GLU A 87 1.00 10.66 15.02
C GLU A 87 1.11 9.52 16.03
N ARG A 88 2.17 8.74 15.92
CA ARG A 88 2.46 7.59 16.76
C ARG A 88 3.60 7.91 17.69
N SER A 89 3.48 7.50 18.97
CA SER A 89 4.60 7.53 19.87
C SER A 89 5.64 6.46 19.50
N GLU A 90 6.84 6.56 20.05
CA GLU A 90 7.90 5.57 19.80
C GLU A 90 7.56 4.16 20.32
N GLU A 91 6.61 4.08 21.26
CA GLU A 91 6.15 2.81 21.87
C GLU A 91 5.01 2.15 21.07
N GLU A 92 4.39 2.89 20.15
CA GLU A 92 3.29 2.40 19.31
C GLU A 92 3.79 1.85 17.99
N LEU A 93 3.06 0.89 17.44
CA LEU A 93 3.28 0.44 16.07
C LEU A 93 3.06 1.61 15.09
N SER A 94 3.87 1.67 14.04
CA SER A 94 3.63 2.56 12.91
C SER A 94 2.27 2.24 12.25
N ASN A 95 1.71 3.20 11.50
CA ASN A 95 0.42 2.99 10.84
C ASN A 95 0.45 1.78 9.89
N LEU A 96 1.54 1.62 9.13
CA LEU A 96 1.73 0.47 8.24
C LEU A 96 1.87 -0.84 9.00
N ALA A 97 2.62 -0.85 10.11
CA ALA A 97 2.79 -2.05 10.93
C ALA A 97 1.48 -2.49 11.58
N GLU A 98 0.65 -1.56 12.08
CA GLU A 98 -0.66 -1.89 12.65
C GLU A 98 -1.57 -2.57 11.61
N MET A 99 -1.67 -2.00 10.41
CA MET A 99 -2.43 -2.60 9.31
C MET A 99 -1.88 -3.97 8.93
N GLY A 100 -0.55 -4.06 8.84
CA GLY A 100 0.15 -5.29 8.50
C GLY A 100 -0.07 -6.41 9.50
N VAL A 101 -0.05 -6.12 10.80
CA VAL A 101 -0.33 -7.09 11.88
C VAL A 101 -1.74 -7.66 11.76
N ILE A 102 -2.73 -6.82 11.42
CA ILE A 102 -4.12 -7.30 11.26
C ILE A 102 -4.22 -8.27 10.07
N ALA A 103 -3.68 -7.89 8.91
CA ALA A 103 -3.66 -8.76 7.73
C ALA A 103 -2.85 -10.04 7.98
N ALA A 104 -1.71 -9.95 8.69
CA ALA A 104 -0.89 -11.09 9.03
C ALA A 104 -1.61 -12.10 9.93
N LYS A 105 -2.31 -11.63 10.98
CA LYS A 105 -3.12 -12.50 11.85
C LYS A 105 -4.22 -13.23 11.09
N ASP A 106 -4.85 -12.59 10.13
CA ASP A 106 -5.85 -13.21 9.26
C ASP A 106 -5.21 -14.29 8.36
N ALA A 107 -4.04 -14.03 7.76
CA ALA A 107 -3.31 -15.02 6.98
C ALA A 107 -2.87 -16.22 7.80
N ILE A 108 -2.33 -16.01 9.01
CA ILE A 108 -1.91 -17.08 9.95
C ILE A 108 -3.12 -17.94 10.33
N LYS A 109 -4.24 -17.33 10.66
CA LYS A 109 -5.50 -18.05 10.95
C LYS A 109 -5.96 -18.91 9.77
N ASN A 110 -5.91 -18.37 8.54
CA ASN A 110 -6.38 -19.07 7.35
C ASN A 110 -5.43 -20.19 6.92
N SER A 111 -4.13 -20.08 7.22
CA SER A 111 -3.13 -21.13 6.95
C SER A 111 -3.08 -22.20 8.03
N ASN A 112 -3.56 -21.94 9.26
CA ASN A 112 -3.34 -22.76 10.46
C ASN A 112 -1.85 -23.09 10.74
N ILE A 113 -0.92 -22.27 10.29
CA ILE A 113 0.49 -22.39 10.65
C ILE A 113 0.69 -21.91 12.09
N ASP A 114 1.56 -22.56 12.81
CA ASP A 114 2.00 -22.06 14.12
C ASP A 114 2.93 -20.85 13.91
N VAL A 115 2.78 -19.81 14.72
CA VAL A 115 3.64 -18.62 14.67
C VAL A 115 5.11 -18.99 14.88
N ASP A 116 5.39 -19.97 15.73
CA ASP A 116 6.75 -20.49 15.99
C ASP A 116 7.36 -21.21 14.77
N ASP A 117 6.56 -21.62 13.80
CA ASP A 117 7.02 -22.26 12.56
C ASP A 117 7.29 -21.26 11.43
N ILE A 118 7.11 -19.97 11.64
CA ILE A 118 7.39 -18.92 10.64
C ILE A 118 8.84 -18.46 10.77
N ASP A 119 9.66 -18.75 9.77
CA ASP A 119 11.10 -18.46 9.75
C ASP A 119 11.42 -17.00 9.37
N ALA A 120 10.53 -16.35 8.61
CA ALA A 120 10.79 -14.98 8.12
C ALA A 120 9.53 -14.13 7.98
N VAL A 121 9.71 -12.81 8.21
CA VAL A 121 8.70 -11.77 7.92
C VAL A 121 9.27 -10.83 6.87
N ILE A 122 8.59 -10.70 5.74
CA ILE A 122 8.96 -9.76 4.67
C ILE A 122 7.84 -8.76 4.45
N VAL A 123 8.15 -7.48 4.59
CA VAL A 123 7.27 -6.41 4.14
C VAL A 123 7.68 -6.00 2.74
N ALA A 124 6.76 -6.17 1.78
CA ALA A 124 6.96 -5.79 0.40
C ALA A 124 5.98 -4.65 0.06
N CYS A 125 6.47 -3.42 0.14
CA CYS A 125 5.66 -2.20 0.15
C CYS A 125 6.26 -1.14 -0.77
N SER A 126 5.41 -0.35 -1.43
CA SER A 126 5.88 0.72 -2.33
C SER A 126 6.29 1.98 -1.58
N ASN A 127 5.65 2.28 -0.46
CA ASN A 127 5.83 3.50 0.30
C ASN A 127 6.01 3.19 1.79
N LEU A 128 7.25 2.88 2.17
CA LEU A 128 7.60 2.67 3.57
C LEU A 128 7.44 3.97 4.37
N GLU A 129 6.84 3.88 5.55
CA GLU A 129 6.59 5.02 6.44
C GLU A 129 7.90 5.62 6.96
N ARG A 130 8.91 4.77 7.12
CA ARG A 130 10.28 5.15 7.52
C ARG A 130 11.30 4.13 7.04
N ALA A 131 12.54 4.55 7.00
CA ALA A 131 13.65 3.67 6.63
C ALA A 131 14.14 2.80 7.79
N TYR A 132 13.94 3.23 9.05
CA TYR A 132 14.42 2.53 10.24
C TYR A 132 13.58 2.89 11.48
N PRO A 133 13.19 1.92 12.34
CA PRO A 133 13.33 0.48 12.08
C PRO A 133 12.49 0.03 10.88
N ALA A 134 12.85 -1.12 10.28
CA ALA A 134 12.05 -1.73 9.21
C ALA A 134 10.64 -2.07 9.72
N ILE A 135 9.63 -1.86 8.90
CA ILE A 135 8.23 -2.17 9.23
C ILE A 135 8.07 -3.68 9.50
N ALA A 136 8.80 -4.52 8.76
CA ALA A 136 8.82 -5.97 8.99
C ALA A 136 9.27 -6.35 10.41
N ILE A 137 10.22 -5.61 10.99
CA ILE A 137 10.72 -5.86 12.37
C ILE A 137 9.65 -5.50 13.39
N GLU A 138 8.90 -4.41 13.19
CA GLU A 138 7.78 -4.06 14.07
C GLU A 138 6.70 -5.15 14.05
N ILE A 139 6.33 -5.61 12.85
CA ILE A 139 5.33 -6.67 12.68
C ILE A 139 5.81 -7.98 13.28
N GLN A 140 7.08 -8.36 13.04
CA GLN A 140 7.71 -9.54 13.61
C GLN A 140 7.60 -9.54 15.15
N ASN A 141 8.00 -8.44 15.77
CA ASN A 141 7.94 -8.28 17.22
C ASN A 141 6.50 -8.36 17.75
N ALA A 142 5.55 -7.69 17.08
CA ALA A 142 4.14 -7.67 17.48
C ALA A 142 3.45 -9.05 17.36
N LEU A 143 3.94 -9.90 16.46
CA LEU A 143 3.44 -11.26 16.27
C LEU A 143 4.17 -12.31 17.08
N GLY A 144 5.33 -11.98 17.69
CA GLY A 144 6.18 -12.91 18.42
C GLY A 144 6.95 -13.90 17.55
N ILE A 145 7.11 -13.62 16.25
CA ILE A 145 7.86 -14.47 15.32
C ILE A 145 9.35 -14.39 15.62
N LYS A 146 10.04 -15.54 15.69
CA LYS A 146 11.45 -15.63 16.13
C LYS A 146 12.48 -15.54 15.02
N GLY A 147 12.09 -15.69 13.76
CA GLY A 147 12.99 -15.72 12.64
C GLY A 147 13.67 -14.37 12.31
N PHE A 148 13.85 -14.06 11.05
CA PHE A 148 14.39 -12.76 10.60
C PHE A 148 13.34 -11.94 9.88
N ALA A 149 13.58 -10.62 9.77
CA ALA A 149 12.65 -9.72 9.10
C ALA A 149 13.38 -8.63 8.30
N PHE A 150 12.83 -8.24 7.16
CA PHE A 150 13.30 -7.12 6.36
C PHE A 150 12.21 -6.55 5.46
N ASP A 151 12.38 -5.28 5.07
CA ASP A 151 11.56 -4.61 4.09
C ASP A 151 12.16 -4.70 2.70
N MET A 152 11.30 -4.74 1.67
CA MET A 152 11.72 -4.63 0.28
C MET A 152 10.78 -3.70 -0.50
N ASN A 153 11.32 -3.03 -1.50
CA ASN A 153 10.57 -2.09 -2.34
C ASN A 153 10.91 -2.30 -3.83
N VAL A 154 9.89 -2.67 -4.58
CA VAL A 154 9.90 -2.72 -6.05
C VAL A 154 8.64 -2.02 -6.57
N ALA A 155 8.25 -0.94 -5.91
CA ALA A 155 7.02 -0.19 -6.18
C ALA A 155 5.79 -1.11 -6.27
N CYS A 156 4.92 -0.92 -7.25
CA CYS A 156 3.69 -1.72 -7.46
C CYS A 156 3.95 -3.23 -7.69
N SER A 157 5.19 -3.63 -7.97
CA SER A 157 5.58 -5.03 -8.16
C SER A 157 6.13 -5.69 -6.91
N SER A 158 6.16 -4.98 -5.77
CA SER A 158 6.77 -5.48 -4.52
C SER A 158 6.21 -6.84 -4.10
N ALA A 159 4.90 -7.05 -4.17
CA ALA A 159 4.28 -8.33 -3.83
C ALA A 159 4.78 -9.47 -4.71
N THR A 160 4.89 -9.27 -6.03
CA THR A 160 5.37 -10.29 -6.97
C THR A 160 6.82 -10.66 -6.70
N PHE A 161 7.67 -9.66 -6.46
CA PHE A 161 9.08 -9.89 -6.11
C PHE A 161 9.23 -10.53 -4.73
N GLY A 162 8.37 -10.16 -3.76
CA GLY A 162 8.33 -10.78 -2.44
C GLY A 162 7.97 -12.27 -2.50
N ILE A 163 6.96 -12.65 -3.29
CA ILE A 163 6.60 -14.05 -3.53
C ILE A 163 7.78 -14.82 -4.13
N GLN A 164 8.44 -14.25 -5.17
CA GLN A 164 9.63 -14.88 -5.77
C GLN A 164 10.75 -15.07 -4.75
N THR A 165 11.04 -14.04 -3.95
CA THR A 165 12.09 -14.08 -2.94
C THR A 165 11.86 -15.21 -1.94
N ILE A 166 10.64 -15.30 -1.39
CA ILE A 166 10.29 -16.37 -0.44
C ILE A 166 10.29 -17.74 -1.13
N PHE A 167 9.72 -17.81 -2.34
CA PHE A 167 9.72 -19.05 -3.12
C PHE A 167 11.14 -19.63 -3.28
N ASP A 168 12.12 -18.80 -3.63
CA ASP A 168 13.50 -19.23 -3.82
C ASP A 168 14.15 -19.63 -2.48
N MET A 169 13.86 -18.91 -1.39
CA MET A 169 14.35 -19.28 -0.05
C MET A 169 13.79 -20.64 0.42
N VAL A 170 12.48 -20.87 0.26
CA VAL A 170 11.84 -22.13 0.64
C VAL A 170 12.29 -23.26 -0.27
N LYS A 171 12.34 -23.04 -1.59
CA LYS A 171 12.74 -24.04 -2.60
C LYS A 171 14.18 -24.48 -2.42
N SER A 172 15.09 -23.57 -2.04
CA SER A 172 16.49 -23.91 -1.72
C SER A 172 16.65 -24.62 -0.38
N GLY A 173 15.69 -24.49 0.51
CA GLY A 173 15.74 -25.05 1.86
C GLY A 173 16.36 -24.13 2.90
N SER A 174 16.60 -22.85 2.56
CA SER A 174 17.12 -21.85 3.50
C SER A 174 16.13 -21.58 4.63
N ILE A 175 14.83 -21.63 4.33
CA ILE A 175 13.72 -21.53 5.28
C ILE A 175 12.65 -22.58 4.96
N LYS A 176 11.73 -22.82 5.91
CA LYS A 176 10.56 -23.70 5.69
C LYS A 176 9.32 -22.91 5.34
N SER A 177 9.16 -21.74 5.93
CA SER A 177 7.99 -20.88 5.76
C SER A 177 8.33 -19.40 5.95
N ALA A 178 7.52 -18.54 5.36
CA ALA A 178 7.57 -17.10 5.60
C ALA A 178 6.21 -16.45 5.39
N ILE A 179 6.01 -15.32 6.05
CA ILE A 179 4.89 -14.44 5.79
C ILE A 179 5.37 -13.19 5.04
N MET A 180 4.71 -12.87 3.94
CA MET A 180 4.87 -11.62 3.21
C MET A 180 3.68 -10.72 3.50
N ILE A 181 3.94 -9.46 3.83
CA ILE A 181 2.92 -8.46 4.14
C ILE A 181 3.09 -7.26 3.20
N ASN A 182 1.99 -6.75 2.69
CA ASN A 182 1.95 -5.61 1.78
C ASN A 182 1.03 -4.53 2.37
N PRO A 183 1.48 -3.75 3.38
CA PRO A 183 0.70 -2.65 3.92
C PRO A 183 0.94 -1.40 3.07
N GLU A 184 -0.12 -0.74 2.60
CA GLU A 184 -0.03 0.44 1.75
C GLU A 184 -1.00 1.52 2.23
N ILE A 185 -0.47 2.72 2.50
CA ILE A 185 -1.24 3.95 2.70
C ILE A 185 -0.93 4.87 1.51
N CYS A 186 -1.42 4.47 0.33
CA CYS A 186 -1.17 5.21 -0.90
C CYS A 186 -1.79 6.60 -0.91
N THR A 187 -2.87 6.82 -0.12
CA THR A 187 -3.47 8.14 0.04
C THR A 187 -2.52 9.16 0.66
N GLY A 188 -1.53 8.72 1.45
CA GLY A 188 -0.50 9.60 2.02
C GLY A 188 0.44 10.21 0.99
N HIS A 189 0.56 9.60 -0.18
CA HIS A 189 1.46 10.00 -1.28
C HIS A 189 0.72 10.54 -2.50
N LEU A 190 -0.61 10.51 -2.49
CA LEU A 190 -1.43 10.95 -3.60
C LEU A 190 -1.71 12.45 -3.51
N ASN A 191 -1.60 13.16 -4.64
CA ASN A 191 -2.00 14.56 -4.73
C ASN A 191 -3.50 14.67 -5.03
N PHE A 192 -4.32 14.89 -4.00
CA PHE A 192 -5.76 15.06 -4.16
C PHE A 192 -6.18 16.38 -4.83
N ARG A 193 -5.23 17.28 -5.09
CA ARG A 193 -5.44 18.54 -5.85
C ARG A 193 -5.15 18.39 -7.34
N ASP A 194 -4.74 17.19 -7.79
CA ASP A 194 -4.45 16.91 -9.18
C ASP A 194 -5.61 16.13 -9.80
N ARG A 195 -6.27 16.73 -10.80
CA ARG A 195 -7.43 16.17 -11.51
C ARG A 195 -7.16 14.79 -12.09
N ASP A 196 -5.94 14.56 -12.57
CA ASP A 196 -5.62 13.38 -13.37
C ASP A 196 -5.24 12.16 -12.51
N CYS A 197 -4.93 12.36 -11.22
CA CYS A 197 -4.50 11.27 -10.35
C CYS A 197 -5.23 11.16 -9.00
N HIS A 198 -5.99 12.19 -8.55
CA HIS A 198 -6.62 12.23 -7.22
C HIS A 198 -7.52 11.05 -6.86
N PHE A 199 -7.88 10.23 -7.83
CA PHE A 199 -8.85 9.14 -7.67
C PHE A 199 -8.25 7.72 -7.69
N ILE A 200 -6.97 7.57 -8.05
CA ILE A 200 -6.44 6.28 -8.52
C ILE A 200 -6.13 5.29 -7.40
N PHE A 201 -5.82 5.74 -6.19
CA PHE A 201 -5.38 4.90 -5.09
C PHE A 201 -6.31 4.94 -3.88
N GLY A 202 -6.21 3.89 -3.06
CA GLY A 202 -6.73 3.77 -1.71
C GLY A 202 -5.70 3.11 -0.81
N ASP A 203 -6.14 2.71 0.39
CA ASP A 203 -5.30 2.13 1.43
C ASP A 203 -5.75 0.69 1.73
N VAL A 204 -4.79 -0.20 1.97
CA VAL A 204 -5.06 -1.62 2.23
C VAL A 204 -3.82 -2.27 2.84
N ALA A 205 -3.98 -3.38 3.55
CA ALA A 205 -2.89 -4.31 3.80
C ALA A 205 -3.31 -5.73 3.43
N THR A 206 -2.40 -6.46 2.79
CA THR A 206 -2.56 -7.89 2.51
C THR A 206 -1.43 -8.67 3.12
N ALA A 207 -1.65 -9.95 3.39
CA ALA A 207 -0.62 -10.87 3.82
C ALA A 207 -0.76 -12.21 3.11
N VAL A 208 0.36 -12.87 2.85
CA VAL A 208 0.43 -14.18 2.19
C VAL A 208 1.44 -15.04 2.91
N ILE A 209 1.06 -16.27 3.27
CA ILE A 209 1.97 -17.28 3.82
C ILE A 209 2.42 -18.19 2.70
N LEU A 210 3.73 -18.31 2.57
CA LEU A 210 4.37 -19.28 1.70
C LEU A 210 5.14 -20.27 2.57
N GLU A 211 4.92 -21.55 2.31
CA GLU A 211 5.57 -22.61 3.06
C GLU A 211 5.96 -23.80 2.16
N ARG A 212 6.83 -24.65 2.69
CA ARG A 212 7.19 -25.90 2.05
C ARG A 212 5.96 -26.79 1.98
N LEU A 213 5.62 -27.24 0.76
CA LEU A 213 4.54 -28.18 0.55
C LEU A 213 4.97 -29.59 0.99
N ASN A 214 4.20 -30.22 1.85
CA ASN A 214 4.28 -31.64 2.21
C ASN A 214 2.86 -32.23 2.29
N GLU A 215 2.76 -33.56 2.43
CA GLU A 215 1.46 -34.26 2.43
C GLU A 215 0.57 -33.87 3.62
N GLU A 216 1.17 -33.43 4.72
CA GLU A 216 0.46 -33.13 5.97
C GLU A 216 -0.16 -31.73 5.97
N ASN A 217 0.35 -30.80 5.14
CA ASN A 217 -0.11 -29.40 5.11
C ASN A 217 -0.89 -29.01 3.84
N ILE A 218 -1.29 -29.99 3.03
CA ILE A 218 -2.17 -29.74 1.87
C ILE A 218 -3.58 -29.44 2.38
N LYS A 219 -4.14 -28.32 1.94
CA LYS A 219 -5.50 -27.86 2.26
C LYS A 219 -6.27 -27.56 0.99
N GLU A 220 -7.60 -27.55 1.10
CA GLU A 220 -8.48 -27.23 -0.02
C GLU A 220 -8.19 -25.88 -0.68
N ASN A 221 -7.76 -24.89 0.13
CA ASN A 221 -7.47 -23.53 -0.32
C ASN A 221 -5.97 -23.20 -0.41
N SER A 222 -5.10 -24.22 -0.53
CA SER A 222 -3.68 -24.03 -0.77
C SER A 222 -3.33 -24.20 -2.24
N TYR A 223 -2.30 -23.45 -2.70
CA TYR A 223 -1.91 -23.40 -4.10
C TYR A 223 -0.41 -23.65 -4.25
N GLU A 224 -0.02 -24.76 -4.92
CA GLU A 224 1.38 -25.01 -5.26
C GLU A 224 1.87 -23.97 -6.28
N ILE A 225 3.01 -23.34 -6.02
CA ILE A 225 3.69 -22.48 -6.98
C ILE A 225 4.54 -23.36 -7.90
N ILE A 226 4.08 -23.55 -9.12
CA ILE A 226 4.74 -24.43 -10.10
C ILE A 226 5.95 -23.79 -10.79
N GLY A 227 6.00 -22.45 -10.82
CA GLY A 227 7.11 -21.71 -11.41
C GLY A 227 6.95 -20.21 -11.26
N THR A 228 8.07 -19.52 -11.37
CA THR A 228 8.16 -18.05 -11.23
C THR A 228 9.02 -17.48 -12.36
N ARG A 229 8.71 -16.25 -12.80
CA ARG A 229 9.51 -15.52 -13.76
C ARG A 229 9.36 -14.03 -13.50
N LEU A 230 10.48 -13.33 -13.30
CA LEU A 230 10.54 -11.88 -13.18
C LEU A 230 11.24 -11.27 -14.40
N LEU A 231 10.81 -10.08 -14.80
CA LEU A 231 11.43 -9.29 -15.84
C LEU A 231 11.27 -7.81 -15.50
N THR A 232 12.35 -7.05 -15.62
CA THR A 232 12.33 -5.60 -15.51
C THR A 232 12.71 -4.97 -16.84
N LYS A 233 11.90 -4.00 -17.30
CA LYS A 233 12.19 -3.21 -18.50
C LYS A 233 12.08 -1.73 -18.17
N PHE A 234 13.14 -0.97 -18.43
CA PHE A 234 13.11 0.47 -18.27
C PHE A 234 12.16 1.13 -19.27
N SER A 235 11.36 2.08 -18.80
CA SER A 235 10.51 2.93 -19.65
C SER A 235 10.46 4.34 -19.08
N ASN A 236 10.51 5.34 -19.96
CA ASN A 236 10.28 6.75 -19.62
C ASN A 236 8.80 7.12 -19.54
N ASN A 237 7.89 6.22 -19.93
CA ASN A 237 6.45 6.50 -20.04
C ASN A 237 5.74 6.53 -18.68
N ILE A 238 6.36 5.97 -17.65
CA ILE A 238 5.81 5.94 -16.28
C ILE A 238 6.80 6.62 -15.37
N ARG A 239 6.46 7.82 -14.90
CA ARG A 239 7.18 8.54 -13.85
C ARG A 239 6.19 9.04 -12.83
N THR A 240 6.40 8.72 -11.56
CA THR A 240 5.64 9.36 -10.49
C THR A 240 6.19 10.76 -10.27
N VAL A 241 5.29 11.72 -10.04
CA VAL A 241 5.63 13.14 -9.84
C VAL A 241 6.14 13.42 -8.41
N SER A 242 6.57 12.40 -7.67
CA SER A 242 6.96 12.50 -6.25
C SER A 242 8.16 13.42 -5.97
N TYR A 243 8.92 13.81 -6.99
CA TYR A 243 10.04 14.75 -6.85
C TYR A 243 9.63 16.13 -6.29
N THR A 244 8.41 16.58 -6.55
CA THR A 244 7.91 17.86 -6.04
C THR A 244 7.49 17.78 -4.57
N HIS A 245 7.08 16.62 -4.08
CA HIS A 245 6.64 16.44 -2.70
C HIS A 245 7.79 16.29 -1.71
N LEU A 246 8.89 15.64 -2.08
CA LEU A 246 10.08 15.52 -1.23
C LEU A 246 10.74 16.89 -0.98
N ARG A 247 10.72 17.80 -1.97
CA ARG A 247 11.23 19.17 -1.80
C ARG A 247 10.35 20.07 -0.94
N ALA A 248 9.05 19.83 -0.87
CA ALA A 248 8.14 20.62 -0.04
C ALA A 248 8.26 20.31 1.46
N HIS A 249 8.76 19.13 1.84
CA HIS A 249 9.01 18.76 3.23
C HIS A 249 10.38 19.21 3.75
N GLU A 250 11.34 19.48 2.87
CA GLU A 250 12.67 19.97 3.26
C GLU A 250 12.73 21.49 3.52
N THR A 251 11.66 22.25 3.26
CA THR A 251 11.64 23.71 3.41
C THR A 251 10.88 24.20 4.63
N THR A 252 10.57 23.36 5.59
CA THR A 252 10.03 23.77 6.91
C THR A 252 10.98 23.31 8.02
N VAL A 253 12.12 24.00 8.11
CA VAL A 253 12.89 24.15 9.35
C VAL A 253 12.88 25.64 9.70
#